data_a9d2e0706f6ad8b52109e35ba3f87329
#
_entry.id   a9d2e0706f6ad8b52109e35ba3f87329
#
_cell.length_a   1.000
_cell.length_b   1.000
_cell.length_c   1.000
_cell.angle_alpha   90.00
_cell.angle_beta   90.00
_cell.angle_gamma   90.00
#
_symmetry.space_group_name_H-M   'P 1'
#
loop_
_entity.id
_entity.type
_entity.pdbx_description
1 polymer ?
#
loop_
_entity_poly.entity_id
_entity_poly.type
_entity_poly.pdbx_seq_one_letter_code
_entity_poly.pdbx_strand_id
1 'polypeptide(L)'
;MDSLGLNRTNSDFISSGQLGGHEEVSCFRDYTIHNIVATININKTVNLEDVMKKLRNAEYNPKRFGALIVRIRDPRCTALIFKSGKIVLAGTKSEEEVKLAAKKFKCIGNLKQDDTTPRIHNMVAVGDCKFPIRLEGLSIDHIEFTTYEPELFSGLIYRMSEPKVVLLIFVSGKVVVTGATVLVKQSEIEDAFKKITPLLLNCRKV
;
A
#
# COMPACT_ATOMS: atom_id res chain seq x y z
N MET A 1 62.94 40.99 -37.54
CA MET A 1 63.17 41.40 -36.18
C MET A 1 62.02 40.74 -35.41
N ASP A 2 62.22 39.51 -35.03
CA ASP A 2 62.60 39.01 -33.70
C ASP A 2 61.50 39.26 -32.70
N SER A 3 61.05 38.36 -31.96
CA SER A 3 61.54 37.11 -31.39
C SER A 3 60.37 36.41 -30.71
N LEU A 4 60.21 35.19 -30.93
CA LEU A 4 60.35 34.07 -29.98
C LEU A 4 59.89 34.33 -28.54
N GLY A 5 58.90 33.60 -28.09
CA GLY A 5 58.49 33.41 -26.70
C GLY A 5 57.62 32.19 -26.51
N LEU A 6 58.25 31.02 -26.42
CA LEU A 6 57.70 29.78 -25.93
C LEU A 6 57.18 29.96 -24.52
N ASN A 7 55.96 29.42 -24.23
CA ASN A 7 55.73 28.79 -22.93
C ASN A 7 54.72 27.70 -23.00
N ARG A 8 55.18 26.59 -22.69
CA ARG A 8 54.78 25.25 -22.27
C ARG A 8 53.38 25.17 -21.63
N THR A 9 52.62 24.34 -22.25
CA THR A 9 51.81 23.23 -21.75
C THR A 9 51.87 22.97 -20.24
N ASN A 10 50.76 22.99 -19.59
CA ASN A 10 50.43 22.03 -18.54
C ASN A 10 49.01 21.54 -18.77
N SER A 11 48.95 20.47 -19.52
CA SER A 11 47.90 19.50 -19.53
C SER A 11 47.91 18.74 -18.18
N ASP A 12 46.79 18.13 -17.93
CA ASP A 12 46.58 17.08 -16.98
C ASP A 12 46.18 17.50 -15.55
N PHE A 13 44.93 17.49 -15.34
CA PHE A 13 44.22 16.69 -14.32
C PHE A 13 42.76 17.11 -14.25
N ILE A 14 41.99 16.70 -15.25
CA ILE A 14 40.52 16.62 -15.06
C ILE A 14 40.21 15.14 -14.86
N SER A 15 40.23 14.71 -13.61
CA SER A 15 39.63 13.45 -13.24
C SER A 15 38.12 13.58 -13.44
N SER A 16 37.64 12.89 -14.43
CA SER A 16 36.26 12.58 -14.65
C SER A 16 35.69 11.85 -13.43
N GLY A 17 35.13 12.60 -12.48
CA GLY A 17 34.24 12.09 -11.48
C GLY A 17 32.94 11.69 -12.18
N GLN A 18 32.85 10.46 -12.62
CA GLN A 18 31.57 9.83 -12.91
C GLN A 18 30.75 9.90 -11.62
N LEU A 19 29.74 10.76 -11.60
CA LEU A 19 28.60 10.64 -10.70
C LEU A 19 27.86 9.36 -11.11
N GLY A 20 28.30 8.26 -10.53
CA GLY A 20 27.57 7.01 -10.57
C GLY A 20 26.18 7.28 -9.93
N GLY A 21 25.15 7.28 -10.74
CA GLY A 21 23.79 7.18 -10.26
C GLY A 21 23.72 5.91 -9.42
N HIS A 22 23.55 6.07 -8.11
CA HIS A 22 23.17 4.96 -7.27
C HIS A 22 21.76 4.54 -7.71
N GLU A 23 21.68 3.52 -8.56
CA GLU A 23 20.44 2.75 -8.65
C GLU A 23 20.14 2.29 -7.22
N GLU A 24 19.09 2.83 -6.64
CA GLU A 24 18.58 2.39 -5.34
C GLU A 24 18.15 0.93 -5.49
N VAL A 25 19.04 0.03 -5.10
CA VAL A 25 18.79 -1.42 -5.15
C VAL A 25 17.75 -1.76 -4.09
N SER A 26 16.49 -1.81 -4.49
CA SER A 26 15.44 -2.34 -3.63
C SER A 26 15.63 -3.84 -3.44
N CYS A 27 15.65 -4.32 -2.19
CA CYS A 27 15.65 -5.76 -1.89
C CYS A 27 14.30 -6.41 -2.25
N PHE A 28 13.27 -5.62 -2.43
CA PHE A 28 11.96 -6.09 -2.89
C PHE A 28 11.91 -5.98 -4.42
N ARG A 29 12.15 -7.10 -5.10
CA ARG A 29 12.02 -7.18 -6.57
C ARG A 29 10.57 -7.00 -7.00
N ASP A 30 9.65 -7.59 -6.19
CA ASP A 30 8.21 -7.54 -6.42
C ASP A 30 7.49 -7.43 -5.08
N TYR A 31 6.43 -6.65 -5.04
CA TYR A 31 5.44 -6.67 -3.97
C TYR A 31 4.07 -6.97 -4.56
N THR A 32 3.17 -7.47 -3.73
CA THR A 32 1.81 -7.83 -4.14
C THR A 32 0.80 -7.09 -3.29
N ILE A 33 -0.14 -6.42 -3.92
CA ILE A 33 -1.29 -5.83 -3.20
C ILE A 33 -2.25 -6.96 -2.86
N HIS A 34 -2.49 -7.15 -1.57
CA HIS A 34 -3.35 -8.21 -1.05
C HIS A 34 -4.78 -7.76 -0.79
N ASN A 35 -4.96 -6.49 -0.44
CA ASN A 35 -6.28 -5.95 -0.14
C ASN A 35 -6.32 -4.43 -0.32
N ILE A 36 -7.40 -3.94 -0.90
CA ILE A 36 -7.76 -2.52 -0.94
C ILE A 36 -9.12 -2.37 -0.30
N VAL A 37 -9.24 -1.39 0.60
CA VAL A 37 -10.50 -0.97 1.19
C VAL A 37 -10.86 0.40 0.66
N ALA A 38 -12.02 0.50 0.03
CA ALA A 38 -12.52 1.73 -0.55
C ALA A 38 -13.98 1.99 -0.14
N THR A 39 -14.41 3.23 -0.21
CA THR A 39 -15.81 3.60 0.01
C THR A 39 -16.39 4.36 -1.16
N ILE A 40 -17.69 4.14 -1.37
CA ILE A 40 -18.53 4.90 -2.28
C ILE A 40 -19.68 5.45 -1.45
N ASN A 41 -20.13 6.66 -1.73
CA ASN A 41 -21.34 7.21 -1.17
C ASN A 41 -22.30 7.54 -2.31
N ILE A 42 -23.48 6.93 -2.29
CA ILE A 42 -24.51 7.15 -3.31
C ILE A 42 -25.47 8.29 -2.94
N ASN A 43 -25.25 8.93 -1.79
CA ASN A 43 -26.03 10.07 -1.27
C ASN A 43 -27.56 9.88 -1.28
N LYS A 44 -28.01 8.62 -1.15
CA LYS A 44 -29.44 8.25 -1.06
C LYS A 44 -29.61 7.16 -0.03
N THR A 45 -30.70 7.20 0.69
CA THR A 45 -31.10 6.09 1.57
C THR A 45 -31.48 4.86 0.75
N VAL A 46 -31.02 3.69 1.20
CA VAL A 46 -31.21 2.41 0.52
C VAL A 46 -32.11 1.51 1.39
N ASN A 47 -33.14 0.95 0.79
CA ASN A 47 -33.88 -0.13 1.42
C ASN A 47 -33.11 -1.44 1.22
N LEU A 48 -32.44 -1.91 2.28
CA LEU A 48 -31.54 -3.08 2.22
C LEU A 48 -32.31 -4.39 1.96
N GLU A 49 -33.56 -4.50 2.41
CA GLU A 49 -34.39 -5.67 2.17
C GLU A 49 -34.77 -5.80 0.70
N ASP A 50 -35.13 -4.70 0.05
CA ASP A 50 -35.45 -4.70 -1.37
C ASP A 50 -34.24 -4.97 -2.26
N VAL A 51 -33.07 -4.48 -1.86
CA VAL A 51 -31.80 -4.80 -2.54
C VAL A 51 -31.45 -6.28 -2.37
N MET A 52 -31.61 -6.81 -1.15
CA MET A 52 -31.35 -8.23 -0.85
C MET A 52 -32.18 -9.16 -1.73
N LYS A 53 -33.49 -8.87 -1.93
CA LYS A 53 -34.38 -9.70 -2.78
C LYS A 53 -33.92 -9.79 -4.23
N LYS A 54 -33.15 -8.82 -4.73
CA LYS A 54 -32.64 -8.76 -6.10
C LYS A 54 -31.29 -9.44 -6.29
N LEU A 55 -30.63 -9.87 -5.21
CA LEU A 55 -29.27 -10.38 -5.22
C LEU A 55 -29.20 -11.84 -4.75
N ARG A 56 -28.45 -12.67 -5.49
CA ARG A 56 -28.27 -14.09 -5.14
C ARG A 56 -27.21 -14.32 -4.06
N ASN A 57 -26.20 -13.44 -3.97
CA ASN A 57 -25.05 -13.59 -3.06
C ASN A 57 -25.04 -12.49 -2.00
N ALA A 58 -26.20 -12.26 -1.37
CA ALA A 58 -26.41 -11.23 -0.37
C ALA A 58 -26.84 -11.85 0.97
N GLU A 59 -26.33 -11.30 2.05
CA GLU A 59 -26.64 -11.69 3.44
C GLU A 59 -26.99 -10.44 4.24
N TYR A 60 -28.17 -10.43 4.86
CA TYR A 60 -28.62 -9.34 5.69
C TYR A 60 -29.26 -9.85 6.98
N ASN A 61 -28.67 -9.49 8.10
CA ASN A 61 -29.21 -9.78 9.42
C ASN A 61 -29.13 -8.52 10.31
N PRO A 62 -30.16 -7.67 10.31
CA PRO A 62 -30.13 -6.38 11.01
C PRO A 62 -29.95 -6.50 12.53
N LYS A 63 -30.28 -7.63 13.13
CA LYS A 63 -30.08 -7.88 14.57
C LYS A 63 -28.60 -8.11 14.90
N ARG A 64 -27.80 -8.56 13.94
CA ARG A 64 -26.38 -8.90 14.11
C ARG A 64 -25.46 -7.84 13.53
N PHE A 65 -25.80 -7.32 12.34
CA PHE A 65 -24.98 -6.34 11.63
C PHE A 65 -25.85 -5.45 10.73
N GLY A 66 -25.71 -4.13 10.87
CA GLY A 66 -26.59 -3.16 10.22
C GLY A 66 -26.34 -2.94 8.72
N ALA A 67 -25.41 -3.67 8.10
CA ALA A 67 -25.14 -3.58 6.67
C ALA A 67 -25.55 -4.86 5.93
N LEU A 68 -25.97 -4.70 4.67
CA LEU A 68 -26.13 -5.79 3.72
C LEU A 68 -24.77 -6.19 3.18
N ILE A 69 -24.40 -7.45 3.34
CA ILE A 69 -23.13 -8.02 2.85
C ILE A 69 -23.38 -8.63 1.48
N VAL A 70 -22.66 -8.19 0.47
CA VAL A 70 -22.75 -8.71 -0.90
C VAL A 70 -21.38 -9.14 -1.38
N ARG A 71 -21.27 -10.37 -1.88
CA ARG A 71 -20.00 -10.89 -2.41
C ARG A 71 -20.10 -11.08 -3.91
N ILE A 72 -19.15 -10.50 -4.65
CA ILE A 72 -18.99 -10.72 -6.10
C ILE A 72 -17.71 -11.51 -6.37
N ARG A 73 -17.70 -12.26 -7.49
CA ARG A 73 -16.57 -13.11 -7.85
C ARG A 73 -15.61 -12.42 -8.83
N ASP A 74 -16.14 -11.55 -9.65
CA ASP A 74 -15.36 -10.82 -10.67
C ASP A 74 -15.78 -9.33 -10.68
N PRO A 75 -14.90 -8.40 -10.25
CA PRO A 75 -13.67 -8.69 -9.49
C PRO A 75 -14.03 -9.31 -8.13
N ARG A 76 -13.12 -10.08 -7.55
CA ARG A 76 -13.34 -10.67 -6.23
C ARG A 76 -13.41 -9.58 -5.17
N CYS A 77 -14.63 -9.29 -4.69
CA CYS A 77 -14.88 -8.17 -3.78
C CYS A 77 -16.06 -8.48 -2.86
N THR A 78 -15.97 -8.01 -1.63
CA THR A 78 -17.07 -7.95 -0.68
C THR A 78 -17.50 -6.50 -0.50
N ALA A 79 -18.79 -6.22 -0.66
CA ALA A 79 -19.36 -4.91 -0.38
C ALA A 79 -20.24 -4.98 0.88
N LEU A 80 -20.07 -3.97 1.73
CA LEU A 80 -20.93 -3.70 2.86
C LEU A 80 -21.80 -2.48 2.52
N ILE A 81 -23.08 -2.71 2.29
CA ILE A 81 -24.03 -1.67 1.89
C ILE A 81 -24.82 -1.23 3.11
N PHE A 82 -24.72 0.04 3.46
CA PHE A 82 -25.42 0.64 4.59
C PHE A 82 -26.70 1.37 4.15
N LYS A 83 -27.67 1.44 5.03
CA LYS A 83 -28.93 2.17 4.81
C LYS A 83 -28.72 3.63 4.41
N SER A 84 -27.66 4.25 4.89
CA SER A 84 -27.27 5.64 4.55
C SER A 84 -26.83 5.83 3.09
N GLY A 85 -26.65 4.75 2.34
CA GLY A 85 -26.10 4.79 0.99
C GLY A 85 -24.57 4.72 0.92
N LYS A 86 -23.90 4.59 2.07
CA LYS A 86 -22.45 4.31 2.10
C LYS A 86 -22.22 2.85 1.74
N ILE A 87 -21.27 2.59 0.83
CA ILE A 87 -20.85 1.25 0.44
C ILE A 87 -19.35 1.14 0.73
N VAL A 88 -18.95 0.13 1.51
CA VAL A 88 -17.55 -0.20 1.76
C VAL A 88 -17.19 -1.40 0.89
N LEU A 89 -16.15 -1.26 0.09
CA LEU A 89 -15.60 -2.32 -0.78
C LEU A 89 -14.32 -2.86 -0.15
N ALA A 90 -14.15 -4.16 -0.11
CA ALA A 90 -12.94 -4.81 0.41
C ALA A 90 -12.66 -6.10 -0.37
N GLY A 91 -11.36 -6.44 -0.51
CA GLY A 91 -10.90 -7.68 -1.16
C GLY A 91 -10.40 -7.50 -2.58
N THR A 92 -10.45 -6.30 -3.14
CA THR A 92 -9.82 -5.97 -4.44
C THR A 92 -8.31 -5.83 -4.30
N LYS A 93 -7.59 -6.04 -5.40
CA LYS A 93 -6.12 -6.05 -5.45
C LYS A 93 -5.53 -4.98 -6.36
N SER A 94 -6.36 -4.23 -7.08
CA SER A 94 -5.93 -3.08 -7.88
C SER A 94 -6.97 -1.96 -7.85
N GLU A 95 -6.56 -0.76 -8.19
CA GLU A 95 -7.47 0.40 -8.29
C GLU A 95 -8.49 0.20 -9.41
N GLU A 96 -8.13 -0.48 -10.50
CA GLU A 96 -9.01 -0.83 -11.59
C GLU A 96 -10.12 -1.77 -11.11
N GLU A 97 -9.77 -2.78 -10.31
CA GLU A 97 -10.75 -3.68 -9.70
C GLU A 97 -11.71 -2.93 -8.76
N VAL A 98 -11.20 -1.94 -7.99
CA VAL A 98 -12.06 -1.07 -7.16
C VAL A 98 -13.05 -0.30 -8.02
N LYS A 99 -12.60 0.32 -9.11
CA LYS A 99 -13.46 1.07 -10.06
C LYS A 99 -14.50 0.16 -10.69
N LEU A 100 -14.10 -1.05 -11.11
CA LEU A 100 -15.00 -2.03 -11.70
C LEU A 100 -16.05 -2.53 -10.70
N ALA A 101 -15.63 -2.87 -9.47
CA ALA A 101 -16.54 -3.25 -8.39
C ALA A 101 -17.54 -2.12 -8.09
N ALA A 102 -17.05 -0.89 -7.96
CA ALA A 102 -17.87 0.29 -7.74
C ALA A 102 -18.95 0.44 -8.81
N LYS A 103 -18.59 0.28 -10.08
CA LYS A 103 -19.52 0.34 -11.21
C LYS A 103 -20.58 -0.77 -11.14
N LYS A 104 -20.19 -2.00 -10.82
CA LYS A 104 -21.14 -3.12 -10.65
C LYS A 104 -22.14 -2.86 -9.54
N PHE A 105 -21.70 -2.37 -8.37
CA PHE A 105 -22.60 -2.09 -7.26
C PHE A 105 -23.55 -0.91 -7.50
N LYS A 106 -23.14 0.08 -8.30
CA LYS A 106 -24.05 1.15 -8.76
C LYS A 106 -25.20 0.59 -9.59
N CYS A 107 -24.92 -0.35 -10.49
CA CYS A 107 -25.96 -0.98 -11.33
C CYS A 107 -26.96 -1.81 -10.52
N ILE A 108 -26.47 -2.54 -9.50
CA ILE A 108 -27.28 -3.45 -8.68
C ILE A 108 -28.39 -2.70 -7.90
N GLY A 109 -28.10 -1.47 -7.49
CA GLY A 109 -29.04 -0.67 -6.68
C GLY A 109 -29.98 0.23 -7.50
N ASN A 110 -29.98 0.19 -8.84
CA ASN A 110 -30.59 1.23 -9.69
C ASN A 110 -30.07 2.65 -9.33
N LEU A 111 -28.83 2.73 -8.90
CA LEU A 111 -28.21 3.92 -8.33
C LEU A 111 -27.55 4.70 -9.47
N LYS A 112 -28.37 5.27 -10.34
CA LYS A 112 -27.94 6.20 -11.36
C LYS A 112 -27.49 7.51 -10.70
N GLN A 113 -26.22 7.57 -10.30
CA GLN A 113 -25.57 8.83 -9.99
C GLN A 113 -24.14 8.80 -10.52
N ASP A 114 -23.88 9.67 -11.46
CA ASP A 114 -22.71 9.63 -12.35
C ASP A 114 -21.37 9.99 -11.68
N ASP A 115 -21.34 10.43 -10.41
CA ASP A 115 -20.18 11.15 -9.89
C ASP A 115 -19.54 10.58 -8.62
N THR A 116 -19.77 9.33 -8.28
CA THR A 116 -19.13 8.73 -7.09
C THR A 116 -17.87 7.97 -7.45
N THR A 117 -16.74 8.70 -7.51
CA THR A 117 -15.41 8.08 -7.54
C THR A 117 -15.18 7.34 -6.20
N PRO A 118 -14.75 6.06 -6.23
CA PRO A 118 -14.42 5.36 -5.01
C PRO A 118 -13.24 6.03 -4.32
N ARG A 119 -13.36 6.22 -2.99
CA ARG A 119 -12.28 6.74 -2.15
C ARG A 119 -11.57 5.57 -1.48
N ILE A 120 -10.30 5.38 -1.77
CA ILE A 120 -9.47 4.37 -1.13
C ILE A 120 -9.10 4.86 0.27
N HIS A 121 -9.28 4.01 1.28
CA HIS A 121 -8.98 4.29 2.68
C HIS A 121 -7.79 3.49 3.20
N ASN A 122 -7.60 2.29 2.69
CA ASN A 122 -6.50 1.44 3.10
C ASN A 122 -6.05 0.56 1.94
N MET A 123 -4.75 0.33 1.89
CA MET A 123 -4.13 -0.60 0.96
C MET A 123 -3.13 -1.45 1.76
N VAL A 124 -3.18 -2.76 1.56
CA VAL A 124 -2.27 -3.71 2.19
C VAL A 124 -1.44 -4.37 1.10
N ALA A 125 -0.13 -4.21 1.18
CA ALA A 125 0.82 -4.83 0.28
C ALA A 125 1.81 -5.72 1.06
N VAL A 126 2.30 -6.76 0.42
CA VAL A 126 3.27 -7.69 0.99
C VAL A 126 4.45 -7.80 0.05
N GLY A 127 5.64 -7.56 0.57
CA GLY A 127 6.93 -7.80 -0.09
C GLY A 127 7.73 -8.86 0.66
N ASP A 128 8.74 -9.41 0.00
CA ASP A 128 9.64 -10.41 0.58
C ASP A 128 11.07 -10.11 0.12
N CYS A 129 11.94 -9.72 1.06
CA CYS A 129 13.34 -9.40 0.76
C CYS A 129 14.24 -10.64 0.59
N LYS A 130 13.69 -11.86 0.78
CA LYS A 130 14.38 -13.14 0.54
C LYS A 130 15.59 -13.42 1.42
N PHE A 131 15.71 -12.74 2.54
CA PHE A 131 16.73 -13.01 3.55
C PHE A 131 16.16 -12.80 4.96
N PRO A 132 16.68 -13.52 5.96
CA PRO A 132 16.23 -13.36 7.35
C PRO A 132 16.74 -12.04 7.94
N ILE A 133 15.94 -11.43 8.79
CA ILE A 133 16.18 -10.12 9.42
C ILE A 133 16.37 -10.30 10.93
N ARG A 134 17.33 -9.56 11.51
CA ARG A 134 17.52 -9.44 12.96
C ARG A 134 16.63 -8.32 13.48
N LEU A 135 15.45 -8.68 13.98
CA LEU A 135 14.45 -7.70 14.44
C LEU A 135 14.90 -6.96 15.69
N GLU A 136 15.64 -7.64 16.58
CA GLU A 136 16.21 -7.05 17.79
C GLU A 136 17.17 -5.90 17.45
N GLY A 137 18.07 -6.10 16.47
CA GLY A 137 18.98 -5.07 16.00
C GLY A 137 18.22 -3.87 15.41
N LEU A 138 17.27 -4.15 14.53
CA LEU A 138 16.44 -3.11 13.93
C LEU A 138 15.65 -2.31 14.99
N SER A 139 15.16 -2.97 16.04
CA SER A 139 14.43 -2.32 17.12
C SER A 139 15.31 -1.39 17.94
N ILE A 140 16.56 -1.77 18.19
CA ILE A 140 17.52 -0.95 18.96
C ILE A 140 17.96 0.27 18.13
N ASP A 141 18.31 0.05 16.86
CA ASP A 141 18.81 1.10 15.97
C ASP A 141 17.74 2.16 15.63
N HIS A 142 16.45 1.78 15.69
CA HIS A 142 15.32 2.62 15.32
C HIS A 142 14.22 2.66 16.38
N ILE A 143 14.59 2.76 17.65
CA ILE A 143 13.67 2.67 18.79
C ILE A 143 12.49 3.66 18.76
N GLU A 144 12.70 4.84 18.19
CA GLU A 144 11.66 5.89 18.07
C GLU A 144 10.53 5.50 17.10
N PHE A 145 10.83 4.65 16.12
CA PHE A 145 9.90 4.27 15.05
C PHE A 145 9.39 2.85 15.21
N THR A 146 9.94 2.07 16.15
CA THR A 146 9.68 0.63 16.25
C THR A 146 8.96 0.27 17.54
N THR A 147 8.19 -0.82 17.45
CA THR A 147 7.64 -1.54 18.60
C THR A 147 7.87 -3.02 18.34
N TYR A 148 8.62 -3.69 19.21
CA TYR A 148 8.90 -5.11 19.06
C TYR A 148 8.75 -5.82 20.41
N GLU A 149 7.71 -6.63 20.52
CA GLU A 149 7.36 -7.42 21.70
C GLU A 149 7.05 -8.86 21.24
N PRO A 150 8.09 -9.70 21.07
CA PRO A 150 7.96 -11.03 20.46
C PRO A 150 7.03 -11.98 21.21
N GLU A 151 6.79 -11.76 22.49
CA GLU A 151 5.83 -12.55 23.28
C GLU A 151 4.38 -12.23 22.96
N LEU A 152 4.09 -11.01 22.45
CA LEU A 152 2.74 -10.57 22.08
C LEU A 152 2.52 -10.67 20.59
N PHE A 153 3.52 -10.33 19.78
CA PHE A 153 3.44 -10.35 18.32
C PHE A 153 4.81 -10.66 17.72
N SER A 154 4.88 -11.67 16.87
CA SER A 154 6.13 -12.17 16.27
C SER A 154 6.78 -11.24 15.26
N GLY A 155 6.12 -10.18 14.81
CA GLY A 155 6.64 -9.19 13.90
C GLY A 155 7.03 -7.89 14.62
N LEU A 156 7.98 -7.16 14.04
CA LEU A 156 8.30 -5.81 14.45
C LEU A 156 7.37 -4.83 13.74
N ILE A 157 6.79 -3.90 14.48
CA ILE A 157 5.96 -2.82 13.95
C ILE A 157 6.87 -1.61 13.75
N TYR A 158 7.04 -1.19 12.49
CA TYR A 158 7.77 0.01 12.12
C TYR A 158 6.79 1.09 11.66
N ARG A 159 6.77 2.26 12.33
CA ARG A 159 5.92 3.41 11.98
C ARG A 159 6.73 4.42 11.18
N MET A 160 6.54 4.42 9.86
CA MET A 160 7.21 5.37 8.97
C MET A 160 6.45 6.69 8.95
N SER A 161 7.18 7.80 9.01
CA SER A 161 6.60 9.16 9.01
C SER A 161 6.31 9.63 7.59
N GLU A 162 7.21 9.31 6.64
CA GLU A 162 7.13 9.70 5.25
C GLU A 162 7.60 8.55 4.33
N PRO A 163 6.67 7.92 3.60
CA PRO A 163 5.22 8.07 3.66
C PRO A 163 4.64 7.63 5.01
N LYS A 164 3.48 8.17 5.38
CA LYS A 164 2.83 7.83 6.66
C LYS A 164 2.16 6.46 6.59
N VAL A 165 2.95 5.41 6.77
CA VAL A 165 2.54 4.01 6.70
C VAL A 165 3.08 3.21 7.88
N VAL A 166 2.49 2.05 8.12
CA VAL A 166 2.97 1.09 9.11
C VAL A 166 3.48 -0.15 8.38
N LEU A 167 4.68 -0.59 8.74
CA LEU A 167 5.26 -1.82 8.23
C LEU A 167 5.28 -2.87 9.34
N LEU A 168 4.86 -4.08 9.02
CA LEU A 168 5.02 -5.25 9.87
C LEU A 168 6.14 -6.08 9.27
N ILE A 169 7.26 -6.17 9.98
CA ILE A 169 8.50 -6.80 9.51
C ILE A 169 8.68 -8.10 10.26
N PHE A 170 8.90 -9.19 9.53
CA PHE A 170 9.06 -10.52 10.11
C PHE A 170 10.48 -11.05 9.93
N VAL A 171 10.93 -11.88 10.86
CA VAL A 171 12.24 -12.54 10.82
C VAL A 171 12.51 -13.23 9.48
N SER A 172 11.47 -13.77 8.84
CA SER A 172 11.55 -14.46 7.53
C SER A 172 11.93 -13.54 6.36
N GLY A 173 11.97 -12.22 6.54
CA GLY A 173 12.15 -11.26 5.45
C GLY A 173 10.85 -10.79 4.80
N LYS A 174 9.71 -11.29 5.24
CA LYS A 174 8.41 -10.78 4.79
C LYS A 174 8.11 -9.45 5.46
N VAL A 175 7.62 -8.51 4.65
CA VAL A 175 7.21 -7.17 5.10
C VAL A 175 5.81 -6.88 4.59
N VAL A 176 4.91 -6.57 5.51
CA VAL A 176 3.55 -6.14 5.20
C VAL A 176 3.49 -4.63 5.37
N VAL A 177 3.15 -3.92 4.32
CA VAL A 177 2.92 -2.47 4.35
C VAL A 177 1.43 -2.22 4.40
N THR A 178 0.99 -1.42 5.37
CA THR A 178 -0.40 -0.98 5.49
C THR A 178 -0.43 0.52 5.73
N GLY A 179 -1.28 1.23 5.02
CA GLY A 179 -1.47 2.67 5.21
C GLY A 179 -2.62 2.93 6.16
N ALA A 180 -2.36 3.71 7.20
CA ALA A 180 -3.37 4.12 8.17
C ALA A 180 -4.04 5.46 7.80
N THR A 181 -3.77 6.03 6.63
CA THR A 181 -4.19 7.40 6.29
C THR A 181 -5.13 7.41 5.08
N VAL A 182 -6.09 8.31 5.14
CA VAL A 182 -7.03 8.62 4.05
C VAL A 182 -6.24 9.00 2.78
N LEU A 183 -6.42 8.23 1.70
CA LEU A 183 -5.78 8.42 0.38
C LEU A 183 -4.37 7.81 0.25
N VAL A 184 -4.18 6.56 0.64
CA VAL A 184 -2.95 5.82 0.30
C VAL A 184 -2.88 5.60 -1.20
N LYS A 185 -1.86 6.14 -1.84
CA LYS A 185 -1.53 5.88 -3.26
C LYS A 185 -0.59 4.68 -3.34
N GLN A 186 -0.64 3.96 -4.44
CA GLN A 186 0.30 2.86 -4.70
C GLN A 186 1.75 3.35 -4.66
N SER A 187 2.03 4.57 -5.12
CA SER A 187 3.37 5.19 -5.06
C SER A 187 3.93 5.32 -3.65
N GLU A 188 3.08 5.57 -2.63
CA GLU A 188 3.53 5.65 -1.24
C GLU A 188 3.96 4.29 -0.69
N ILE A 189 3.34 3.21 -1.16
CA ILE A 189 3.76 1.83 -0.83
C ILE A 189 5.12 1.53 -1.46
N GLU A 190 5.33 1.92 -2.71
CA GLU A 190 6.62 1.76 -3.40
C GLU A 190 7.72 2.54 -2.69
N ASP A 191 7.46 3.79 -2.31
CA ASP A 191 8.39 4.62 -1.55
C ASP A 191 8.71 4.04 -0.17
N ALA A 192 7.73 3.44 0.50
CA ALA A 192 7.94 2.77 1.77
C ALA A 192 8.88 1.57 1.62
N PHE A 193 8.68 0.73 0.60
CA PHE A 193 9.59 -0.39 0.31
C PHE A 193 11.00 0.09 -0.05
N LYS A 194 11.14 1.14 -0.83
CA LYS A 194 12.46 1.72 -1.14
C LYS A 194 13.18 2.23 0.11
N LYS A 195 12.48 3.00 0.95
CA LYS A 195 13.07 3.60 2.17
C LYS A 195 13.43 2.57 3.24
N ILE A 196 12.66 1.49 3.38
CA ILE A 196 12.97 0.47 4.38
C ILE A 196 14.10 -0.48 3.94
N THR A 197 14.33 -0.64 2.64
CA THR A 197 15.34 -1.55 2.08
C THR A 197 16.74 -1.41 2.70
N PRO A 198 17.36 -0.21 2.75
CA PRO A 198 18.71 -0.06 3.30
C PRO A 198 18.79 -0.47 4.76
N LEU A 199 17.74 -0.19 5.55
CA LEU A 199 17.67 -0.56 6.96
C LEU A 199 17.63 -2.08 7.14
N LEU A 200 16.85 -2.77 6.31
CA LEU A 200 16.75 -4.23 6.34
C LEU A 200 18.04 -4.91 5.89
N LEU A 201 18.75 -4.35 4.91
CA LEU A 201 20.05 -4.86 4.47
C LEU A 201 21.09 -4.79 5.59
N ASN A 202 21.13 -3.71 6.38
CA ASN A 202 22.00 -3.56 7.54
C ASN A 202 21.67 -4.56 8.67
N CYS A 203 20.40 -4.97 8.76
CA CYS A 203 19.93 -5.92 9.76
C CYS A 203 19.81 -7.36 9.22
N ARG A 204 20.42 -7.67 8.08
CA ARG A 204 20.44 -9.02 7.53
C ARG A 204 21.13 -9.99 8.50
N LYS A 205 20.48 -11.13 8.75
CA LYS A 205 21.06 -12.23 9.48
C LYS A 205 21.98 -13.03 8.55
N VAL A 206 23.25 -13.10 8.90
CA VAL A 206 24.26 -13.91 8.17
C VAL A 206 24.14 -15.36 8.59
#